data_4930c5a9c8d697a2b2003811536b4a78
#
_entry.id   4930c5a9c8d697a2b2003811536b4a78
#
_cell.length_a   1.000
_cell.length_b   1.000
_cell.length_c   1.000
_cell.angle_alpha   90.00
_cell.angle_beta   90.00
_cell.angle_gamma   90.00
#
_symmetry.space_group_name_H-M   'P 1'
#
loop_
_entity.id
_entity.type
_entity.pdbx_description
1 polymer ?
#
loop_
_entity_poly.entity_id
_entity_poly.type
_entity_poly.pdbx_seq_one_letter_code
_entity_poly.pdbx_strand_id
1 'polypeptide(L)'
;MDFNLPTELTEFLKNLDRFIDQEIRPLQAKDDNERFFDHRREWARTDFDNGGLPRPEWEELLVECKKLADKAGFWRLPLPKEFGGQEIGNLWMSVIRDHLAQKGLGLFNDLQNEHSVVGNFPVIVMLRDFGTQEQKDKFITGQLNFETRITFGLTEPNHGSDATHMETKAVRETRNGVEGWLINGEKMWTTGMHTATHCALFARTSGKAGDALGITCFLVPTETPGVKVEEYMWTFNMPTDHPRVSFTDVWVPDSTMFGKEGRGLPLAQSFVHENRIRQAASSLGAAQFCVNESVKYARERKPFGQELARNQGIQFPLVELATQCEMLRLLIRKTAWEMDQMPHPEVEKKLSDKVSMCNYWANRLVCEAADRAMQVHGGIGYSRHKPFEHIYRHHRRYRITEGSEEIQMRKVAGFLFGYMGPNKF
;
A
#
# COMPACT_ATOMS: atom_id res chain seq x y z
N MET A 1 -2.48 21.80 24.45
CA MET A 1 -2.38 20.84 23.33
C MET A 1 -2.79 21.61 22.08
N ASP A 2 -1.94 21.73 21.09
CA ASP A 2 -2.25 22.40 19.84
C ASP A 2 -2.62 21.35 18.78
N PHE A 3 -3.78 21.49 18.17
CA PHE A 3 -4.30 20.60 17.12
C PHE A 3 -4.14 21.19 15.70
N ASN A 4 -3.61 22.41 15.61
CA ASN A 4 -3.33 23.03 14.32
C ASN A 4 -2.16 22.31 13.65
N LEU A 5 -2.21 22.21 12.31
CA LEU A 5 -1.06 21.76 11.56
C LEU A 5 0.07 22.79 11.66
N PRO A 6 1.33 22.34 11.75
CA PRO A 6 2.48 23.24 11.68
C PRO A 6 2.42 24.12 10.42
N THR A 7 2.88 25.36 10.52
CA THR A 7 2.89 26.31 9.39
C THR A 7 3.67 25.75 8.21
N GLU A 8 4.82 25.12 8.48
CA GLU A 8 5.67 24.49 7.45
C GLU A 8 4.91 23.41 6.68
N LEU A 9 4.11 22.58 7.38
CA LEU A 9 3.32 21.53 6.74
C LEU A 9 2.18 22.14 5.89
N THR A 10 1.55 23.20 6.41
CA THR A 10 0.50 23.91 5.66
C THR A 10 1.04 24.54 4.38
N GLU A 11 2.20 25.18 4.43
CA GLU A 11 2.88 25.74 3.25
C GLU A 11 3.37 24.64 2.30
N PHE A 12 3.84 23.52 2.84
CA PHE A 12 4.21 22.36 2.03
C PHE A 12 3.02 21.83 1.23
N LEU A 13 1.85 21.67 1.84
CA LEU A 13 0.64 21.21 1.14
C LEU A 13 0.23 22.19 0.01
N LYS A 14 0.34 23.50 0.22
CA LYS A 14 0.10 24.48 -0.83
C LYS A 14 1.09 24.37 -2.00
N ASN A 15 2.36 24.07 -1.70
CA ASN A 15 3.39 23.87 -2.71
C ASN A 15 3.13 22.57 -3.49
N LEU A 16 2.74 21.51 -2.80
CA LEU A 16 2.34 20.24 -3.40
C LEU A 16 1.13 20.43 -4.34
N ASP A 17 0.13 21.21 -3.90
CA ASP A 17 -1.04 21.53 -4.73
C ASP A 17 -0.66 22.29 -5.98
N ARG A 18 0.21 23.30 -5.87
CA ARG A 18 0.72 24.04 -7.05
C ARG A 18 1.46 23.13 -8.03
N PHE A 19 2.31 22.23 -7.51
CA PHE A 19 3.00 21.25 -8.35
C PHE A 19 2.02 20.33 -9.09
N ILE A 20 1.00 19.82 -8.38
CA ILE A 20 -0.03 18.98 -9.00
C ILE A 20 -0.75 19.74 -10.11
N ASP A 21 -1.16 20.99 -9.87
CA ASP A 21 -1.92 21.78 -10.84
C ASP A 21 -1.07 22.23 -12.03
N GLN A 22 0.21 22.51 -11.84
CA GLN A 22 1.10 23.03 -12.88
C GLN A 22 1.80 21.94 -13.70
N GLU A 23 2.07 20.77 -13.14
CA GLU A 23 2.88 19.73 -13.78
C GLU A 23 2.08 18.42 -13.99
N ILE A 24 1.35 17.95 -12.97
CA ILE A 24 0.75 16.63 -13.04
C ILE A 24 -0.60 16.64 -13.77
N ARG A 25 -1.46 17.63 -13.51
CA ARG A 25 -2.73 17.75 -14.27
C ARG A 25 -2.53 18.01 -15.77
N PRO A 26 -1.58 18.86 -16.20
CA PRO A 26 -1.24 18.96 -17.62
C PRO A 26 -0.72 17.66 -18.23
N LEU A 27 0.13 16.90 -17.49
CA LEU A 27 0.58 15.58 -17.94
C LEU A 27 -0.60 14.60 -18.07
N GLN A 28 -1.53 14.61 -17.12
CA GLN A 28 -2.74 13.79 -17.19
C GLN A 28 -3.63 14.15 -18.38
N ALA A 29 -3.74 15.42 -18.72
CA ALA A 29 -4.56 15.89 -19.86
C ALA A 29 -3.90 15.69 -21.22
N LYS A 30 -2.56 15.48 -21.26
CA LYS A 30 -1.78 15.34 -22.48
C LYS A 30 -2.09 14.01 -23.19
N ASP A 31 -2.11 14.02 -24.54
CA ASP A 31 -2.14 12.82 -25.38
C ASP A 31 -3.24 11.78 -25.01
N ASP A 32 -4.44 12.26 -24.61
CA ASP A 32 -5.56 11.42 -24.12
C ASP A 32 -5.21 10.56 -22.89
N ASN A 33 -4.27 10.97 -22.05
CA ASN A 33 -3.97 10.24 -20.80
C ASN A 33 -5.15 10.23 -19.83
N GLU A 34 -6.12 11.13 -19.99
CA GLU A 34 -7.41 11.08 -19.27
C GLU A 34 -8.14 9.74 -19.46
N ARG A 35 -7.88 9.00 -20.56
CA ARG A 35 -8.45 7.66 -20.79
C ARG A 35 -8.14 6.68 -19.64
N PHE A 36 -7.03 6.85 -18.98
CA PHE A 36 -6.62 6.00 -17.85
C PHE A 36 -7.43 6.26 -16.58
N PHE A 37 -8.09 7.41 -16.49
CA PHE A 37 -8.92 7.82 -15.35
C PHE A 37 -10.42 7.79 -15.67
N ASP A 38 -10.78 7.43 -16.91
CA ASP A 38 -12.15 7.16 -17.31
C ASP A 38 -12.50 5.68 -17.06
N HIS A 39 -13.14 5.40 -15.94
CA HIS A 39 -13.48 4.04 -15.54
C HIS A 39 -14.42 3.30 -16.51
N ARG A 40 -15.02 4.01 -17.48
CA ARG A 40 -15.75 3.40 -18.58
C ARG A 40 -14.82 2.77 -19.60
N ARG A 41 -13.56 3.23 -19.66
CA ARG A 41 -12.50 2.76 -20.58
C ARG A 41 -11.47 1.89 -19.82
N GLU A 42 -11.94 0.91 -19.03
CA GLU A 42 -11.08 0.05 -18.20
C GLU A 42 -10.01 -0.69 -19.03
N TRP A 43 -10.30 -0.98 -20.30
CA TRP A 43 -9.34 -1.52 -21.27
C TRP A 43 -8.14 -0.58 -21.55
N ALA A 44 -8.24 0.70 -21.25
CA ALA A 44 -7.11 1.62 -21.44
C ALA A 44 -5.95 1.30 -20.50
N ARG A 45 -6.24 0.84 -19.26
CA ARG A 45 -5.23 0.38 -18.30
C ARG A 45 -4.95 -1.11 -18.38
N THR A 46 -5.92 -1.90 -18.82
CA THR A 46 -5.94 -3.36 -18.65
C THR A 46 -5.83 -4.05 -20.00
N ASP A 47 -4.84 -4.92 -20.13
CA ASP A 47 -4.71 -5.81 -21.27
C ASP A 47 -5.47 -7.13 -21.01
N PHE A 48 -6.75 -7.13 -21.32
CA PHE A 48 -7.61 -8.30 -21.09
C PHE A 48 -7.23 -9.52 -21.94
N ASP A 49 -6.57 -9.31 -23.07
CA ASP A 49 -6.12 -10.39 -23.96
C ASP A 49 -4.85 -11.08 -23.40
N ASN A 50 -4.09 -10.39 -22.56
CA ASN A 50 -2.87 -10.88 -21.91
C ASN A 50 -3.03 -11.00 -20.38
N GLY A 51 -4.07 -11.68 -19.92
CA GLY A 51 -4.25 -12.02 -18.51
C GLY A 51 -4.64 -10.84 -17.61
N GLY A 52 -5.13 -9.73 -18.16
CA GLY A 52 -5.57 -8.56 -17.40
C GLY A 52 -4.44 -7.73 -16.80
N LEU A 53 -3.24 -7.83 -17.35
CA LEU A 53 -2.07 -7.07 -16.91
C LEU A 53 -2.19 -5.56 -17.19
N PRO A 54 -1.46 -4.72 -16.44
CA PRO A 54 -1.30 -3.32 -16.78
C PRO A 54 -0.71 -3.13 -18.18
N ARG A 55 -1.28 -2.21 -18.96
CA ARG A 55 -0.69 -1.85 -20.25
C ARG A 55 0.61 -1.08 -20.08
N PRO A 56 1.61 -1.28 -20.99
CA PRO A 56 2.88 -0.58 -20.93
C PRO A 56 2.73 0.94 -20.85
N GLU A 57 1.83 1.53 -21.62
CA GLU A 57 1.61 2.98 -21.67
C GLU A 57 1.11 3.55 -20.34
N TRP A 58 0.35 2.76 -19.58
CA TRP A 58 -0.06 3.12 -18.22
C TRP A 58 1.14 3.11 -17.25
N GLU A 59 1.97 2.06 -17.31
CA GLU A 59 3.18 1.95 -16.48
C GLU A 59 4.19 3.07 -16.79
N GLU A 60 4.38 3.40 -18.07
CA GLU A 60 5.25 4.49 -18.54
C GLU A 60 4.77 5.84 -18.00
N LEU A 61 3.47 6.13 -18.07
CA LEU A 61 2.89 7.35 -17.53
C LEU A 61 3.11 7.47 -16.01
N LEU A 62 2.97 6.37 -15.27
CA LEU A 62 3.25 6.35 -13.83
C LEU A 62 4.72 6.63 -13.52
N VAL A 63 5.64 6.11 -14.32
CA VAL A 63 7.08 6.38 -14.19
C VAL A 63 7.39 7.84 -14.52
N GLU A 64 6.81 8.41 -15.59
CA GLU A 64 6.98 9.83 -15.94
C GLU A 64 6.50 10.73 -14.80
N CYS A 65 5.32 10.46 -14.25
CA CYS A 65 4.78 11.18 -13.10
C CYS A 65 5.75 11.14 -11.90
N LYS A 66 6.28 9.96 -11.56
CA LYS A 66 7.22 9.80 -10.45
C LYS A 66 8.54 10.54 -10.69
N LYS A 67 9.06 10.55 -11.93
CA LYS A 67 10.26 11.33 -12.30
C LYS A 67 10.05 12.83 -12.16
N LEU A 68 8.89 13.36 -12.55
CA LEU A 68 8.55 14.77 -12.34
C LEU A 68 8.46 15.09 -10.84
N ALA A 69 7.81 14.25 -10.07
CA ALA A 69 7.70 14.41 -8.62
C ALA A 69 9.06 14.32 -7.92
N ASP A 70 9.96 13.45 -8.39
CA ASP A 70 11.31 13.31 -7.87
C ASP A 70 12.15 14.57 -8.14
N LYS A 71 12.08 15.08 -9.39
CA LYS A 71 12.75 16.34 -9.78
C LYS A 71 12.26 17.53 -8.96
N ALA A 72 10.98 17.54 -8.60
CA ALA A 72 10.38 18.59 -7.78
C ALA A 72 10.59 18.40 -6.27
N GLY A 73 11.23 17.29 -5.83
CA GLY A 73 11.55 17.00 -4.43
C GLY A 73 10.40 16.42 -3.62
N PHE A 74 9.31 15.96 -4.26
CA PHE A 74 8.16 15.37 -3.57
C PHE A 74 8.21 13.85 -3.45
N TRP A 75 8.86 13.16 -4.40
CA TRP A 75 8.76 11.71 -4.43
C TRP A 75 9.53 11.02 -3.30
N ARG A 76 10.77 11.45 -3.01
CA ARG A 76 11.66 10.84 -2.00
C ARG A 76 11.43 11.33 -0.56
N LEU A 77 10.43 12.13 -0.29
CA LEU A 77 10.19 12.79 1.00
C LEU A 77 10.39 11.90 2.24
N PRO A 78 9.84 10.65 2.29
CA PRO A 78 9.96 9.83 3.50
C PRO A 78 11.33 9.15 3.67
N LEU A 79 12.20 9.22 2.67
CA LEU A 79 13.49 8.56 2.72
C LEU A 79 14.51 9.33 3.56
N PRO A 80 15.55 8.66 4.10
CA PRO A 80 16.70 9.28 4.68
C PRO A 80 17.39 10.27 3.73
N LYS A 81 18.07 11.25 4.28
CA LYS A 81 18.82 12.27 3.52
C LYS A 81 19.89 11.66 2.63
N GLU A 82 20.54 10.60 3.10
CA GLU A 82 21.54 9.84 2.32
C GLU A 82 21.01 9.28 1.00
N PHE A 83 19.68 9.06 0.90
CA PHE A 83 19.00 8.62 -0.32
C PHE A 83 18.26 9.76 -1.04
N GLY A 84 18.56 11.00 -0.72
CA GLY A 84 17.93 12.18 -1.31
C GLY A 84 16.56 12.52 -0.75
N GLY A 85 16.17 11.94 0.39
CA GLY A 85 14.93 12.21 1.09
C GLY A 85 15.01 13.38 2.07
N GLN A 86 13.93 13.63 2.77
CA GLN A 86 13.80 14.69 3.79
C GLN A 86 13.51 14.13 5.18
N GLU A 87 13.45 12.81 5.33
CA GLU A 87 13.17 12.11 6.60
C GLU A 87 11.86 12.57 7.26
N ILE A 88 10.87 12.94 6.45
CA ILE A 88 9.58 13.31 7.00
C ILE A 88 8.96 12.11 7.71
N GLY A 89 8.48 12.34 8.93
CA GLY A 89 7.90 11.30 9.79
C GLY A 89 6.52 10.84 9.34
N ASN A 90 5.98 9.91 10.10
CA ASN A 90 4.66 9.31 9.85
C ASN A 90 3.53 10.33 10.01
N LEU A 91 3.68 11.32 10.91
CA LEU A 91 2.69 12.39 11.05
C LEU A 91 2.53 13.17 9.73
N TRP A 92 3.62 13.65 9.16
CA TRP A 92 3.58 14.36 7.88
C TRP A 92 3.04 13.49 6.76
N MET A 93 3.53 12.24 6.67
CA MET A 93 3.02 11.30 5.66
C MET A 93 1.53 11.04 5.79
N SER A 94 1.00 10.90 7.02
CA SER A 94 -0.43 10.70 7.23
C SER A 94 -1.26 11.91 6.80
N VAL A 95 -0.80 13.13 7.08
CA VAL A 95 -1.48 14.37 6.65
C VAL A 95 -1.44 14.50 5.12
N ILE A 96 -0.30 14.23 4.49
CA ILE A 96 -0.14 14.29 3.02
C ILE A 96 -1.05 13.26 2.34
N ARG A 97 -1.11 12.02 2.83
CA ARG A 97 -1.98 10.97 2.28
C ARG A 97 -3.46 11.30 2.41
N ASP A 98 -3.91 11.79 3.57
CA ASP A 98 -5.27 12.26 3.78
C ASP A 98 -5.59 13.41 2.81
N HIS A 99 -4.70 14.40 2.69
CA HIS A 99 -4.85 15.55 1.80
C HIS A 99 -4.98 15.15 0.32
N LEU A 100 -4.08 14.29 -0.18
CA LEU A 100 -4.12 13.83 -1.57
C LEU A 100 -5.40 13.04 -1.88
N ALA A 101 -5.79 12.13 -0.97
CA ALA A 101 -6.99 11.31 -1.18
C ALA A 101 -8.30 12.12 -1.15
N GLN A 102 -8.36 13.21 -0.39
CA GLN A 102 -9.50 14.13 -0.38
C GLN A 102 -9.71 14.88 -1.70
N LYS A 103 -8.68 14.93 -2.57
CA LYS A 103 -8.80 15.54 -3.91
C LYS A 103 -9.47 14.62 -4.93
N GLY A 104 -9.76 13.38 -4.57
CA GLY A 104 -10.28 12.36 -5.48
C GLY A 104 -9.17 11.65 -6.26
N LEU A 105 -9.55 11.03 -7.38
CA LEU A 105 -8.66 10.24 -8.22
C LEU A 105 -7.96 11.11 -9.26
N GLY A 106 -6.73 10.75 -9.57
CA GLY A 106 -5.94 11.37 -10.62
C GLY A 106 -4.53 10.82 -10.66
N LEU A 107 -3.74 11.22 -11.63
CA LEU A 107 -2.35 10.80 -11.79
C LEU A 107 -1.48 11.14 -10.57
N PHE A 108 -1.84 12.18 -9.82
CA PHE A 108 -1.16 12.57 -8.58
C PHE A 108 -1.36 11.57 -7.44
N ASN A 109 -2.47 10.82 -7.45
CA ASN A 109 -2.80 9.83 -6.42
C ASN A 109 -3.93 8.90 -6.91
N ASP A 110 -3.56 7.74 -7.43
CA ASP A 110 -4.52 6.76 -7.94
C ASP A 110 -4.96 5.76 -6.84
N LEU A 111 -5.26 6.25 -5.64
CA LEU A 111 -5.64 5.49 -4.44
C LEU A 111 -4.54 4.57 -3.89
N GLN A 112 -3.62 4.12 -4.70
CA GLN A 112 -2.53 3.23 -4.30
C GLN A 112 -1.39 4.04 -3.68
N ASN A 113 -0.84 3.55 -2.57
CA ASN A 113 0.33 4.18 -1.96
C ASN A 113 1.54 4.20 -2.91
N GLU A 114 1.64 3.19 -3.77
CA GLU A 114 2.71 3.00 -4.73
C GLU A 114 2.60 3.95 -5.94
N HIS A 115 1.39 4.41 -6.25
CA HIS A 115 1.08 5.28 -7.39
C HIS A 115 0.67 6.68 -6.94
N SER A 116 1.61 7.40 -6.36
CA SER A 116 1.43 8.77 -5.88
C SER A 116 2.66 9.61 -6.16
N VAL A 117 2.47 10.93 -6.28
CA VAL A 117 3.57 11.91 -6.37
C VAL A 117 4.45 11.95 -5.11
N VAL A 118 3.96 11.43 -3.99
CA VAL A 118 4.76 11.19 -2.80
C VAL A 118 4.96 9.70 -2.64
N GLY A 119 6.19 9.23 -2.76
CA GLY A 119 6.52 7.82 -2.82
C GLY A 119 6.23 7.06 -1.51
N ASN A 120 6.12 5.75 -1.65
CA ASN A 120 6.11 4.79 -0.57
C ASN A 120 7.19 3.73 -0.86
N PHE A 121 8.09 3.49 0.09
CA PHE A 121 9.31 2.73 -0.17
C PHE A 121 9.53 1.58 0.82
N PRO A 122 8.59 0.62 0.94
CA PRO A 122 8.71 -0.45 1.95
C PRO A 122 9.99 -1.28 1.76
N VAL A 123 10.36 -1.60 0.53
CA VAL A 123 11.56 -2.40 0.25
C VAL A 123 12.84 -1.63 0.55
N ILE A 124 12.88 -0.31 0.27
CA ILE A 124 14.06 0.52 0.62
C ILE A 124 14.25 0.59 2.14
N VAL A 125 13.17 0.68 2.91
CA VAL A 125 13.23 0.63 4.38
C VAL A 125 13.80 -0.71 4.85
N MET A 126 13.33 -1.83 4.28
CA MET A 126 13.90 -3.14 4.60
C MET A 126 15.38 -3.25 4.22
N LEU A 127 15.77 -2.77 3.04
CA LEU A 127 17.16 -2.76 2.59
C LEU A 127 18.06 -1.91 3.50
N ARG A 128 17.60 -0.72 3.89
CA ARG A 128 18.30 0.16 4.84
C ARG A 128 18.62 -0.58 6.13
N ASP A 129 17.65 -1.30 6.69
CA ASP A 129 17.74 -1.88 8.02
C ASP A 129 18.39 -3.28 8.03
N PHE A 130 18.26 -4.05 6.96
CA PHE A 130 18.65 -5.46 6.92
C PHE A 130 19.60 -5.85 5.77
N GLY A 131 19.75 -5.00 4.75
CA GLY A 131 20.60 -5.27 3.60
C GLY A 131 22.09 -5.19 3.94
N THR A 132 22.90 -6.00 3.25
CA THR A 132 24.36 -5.80 3.20
C THR A 132 24.70 -4.49 2.49
N GLN A 133 25.92 -3.98 2.62
CA GLN A 133 26.31 -2.75 1.91
C GLN A 133 26.17 -2.93 0.38
N GLU A 134 26.61 -4.07 -0.15
CA GLU A 134 26.46 -4.38 -1.57
C GLU A 134 24.98 -4.38 -2.02
N GLN A 135 24.10 -5.00 -1.23
CA GLN A 135 22.66 -4.99 -1.51
C GLN A 135 22.06 -3.57 -1.47
N LYS A 136 22.48 -2.74 -0.50
CA LYS A 136 22.04 -1.33 -0.43
C LYS A 136 22.48 -0.55 -1.65
N ASP A 137 23.77 -0.63 -2.01
CA ASP A 137 24.34 0.12 -3.13
C ASP A 137 23.66 -0.27 -4.45
N LYS A 138 23.42 -1.56 -4.66
CA LYS A 138 22.79 -2.08 -5.87
C LYS A 138 21.30 -1.75 -5.92
N PHE A 139 20.55 -2.11 -4.89
CA PHE A 139 19.09 -2.14 -4.98
C PHE A 139 18.43 -0.83 -4.58
N ILE A 140 18.98 -0.07 -3.63
CA ILE A 140 18.38 1.24 -3.27
C ILE A 140 18.55 2.20 -4.44
N THR A 141 19.77 2.33 -4.95
CA THR A 141 20.04 3.19 -6.12
C THR A 141 19.23 2.75 -7.34
N GLY A 142 19.21 1.45 -7.64
CA GLY A 142 18.45 0.92 -8.76
C GLY A 142 16.94 1.18 -8.67
N GLN A 143 16.33 1.08 -7.47
CA GLN A 143 14.91 1.40 -7.28
C GLN A 143 14.63 2.90 -7.44
N LEU A 144 15.51 3.75 -6.92
CA LEU A 144 15.38 5.21 -7.04
C LEU A 144 15.55 5.71 -8.48
N ASN A 145 16.30 4.97 -9.29
CA ASN A 145 16.50 5.25 -10.71
C ASN A 145 15.50 4.52 -11.63
N PHE A 146 14.54 3.75 -11.06
CA PHE A 146 13.58 2.93 -11.81
C PHE A 146 14.21 1.79 -12.63
N GLU A 147 15.43 1.36 -12.28
CA GLU A 147 16.19 0.29 -12.94
C GLU A 147 15.88 -1.08 -12.32
N THR A 148 15.58 -1.11 -11.03
CA THR A 148 15.23 -2.33 -10.31
C THR A 148 13.84 -2.22 -9.70
N ARG A 149 13.10 -3.34 -9.69
CA ARG A 149 11.82 -3.49 -9.01
C ARG A 149 11.85 -4.79 -8.22
N ILE A 150 11.59 -4.71 -6.92
CA ILE A 150 11.59 -5.87 -6.03
C ILE A 150 10.15 -6.10 -5.57
N THR A 151 9.62 -7.27 -5.89
CA THR A 151 8.31 -7.73 -5.43
C THR A 151 8.45 -8.51 -4.12
N PHE A 152 7.31 -8.76 -3.43
CA PHE A 152 7.28 -9.35 -2.09
C PHE A 152 6.55 -10.70 -2.13
N GLY A 153 7.30 -11.81 -1.96
CA GLY A 153 6.81 -13.18 -2.06
C GLY A 153 6.74 -13.86 -0.68
N LEU A 154 5.74 -13.50 0.14
CA LEU A 154 5.51 -14.10 1.47
C LEU A 154 4.34 -15.09 1.45
N THR A 155 3.17 -14.65 0.99
CA THR A 155 1.90 -15.39 1.02
C THR A 155 1.95 -16.60 0.10
N GLU A 156 1.37 -17.71 0.54
CA GLU A 156 1.24 -18.96 -0.21
C GLU A 156 -0.25 -19.29 -0.48
N PRO A 157 -0.56 -20.17 -1.43
CA PRO A 157 -1.94 -20.55 -1.73
C PRO A 157 -2.73 -20.99 -0.49
N ASN A 158 -2.11 -21.74 0.41
CA ASN A 158 -2.73 -22.26 1.63
C ASN A 158 -2.49 -21.42 2.89
N HIS A 159 -1.55 -20.47 2.86
CA HIS A 159 -1.05 -19.75 4.06
C HIS A 159 -0.96 -18.24 3.81
N GLY A 160 -2.06 -17.51 4.10
CA GLY A 160 -2.12 -16.06 4.07
C GLY A 160 -1.87 -15.44 5.46
N SER A 161 -2.90 -15.48 6.31
CA SER A 161 -2.85 -14.94 7.67
C SER A 161 -1.86 -15.65 8.60
N ASP A 162 -1.58 -16.92 8.33
CA ASP A 162 -0.63 -17.75 9.06
C ASP A 162 0.63 -18.04 8.24
N ALA A 163 1.48 -17.03 8.10
CA ALA A 163 2.76 -17.16 7.41
C ALA A 163 3.75 -18.11 8.12
N THR A 164 3.49 -18.49 9.38
CA THR A 164 4.35 -19.42 10.11
C THR A 164 4.23 -20.87 9.64
N HIS A 165 3.15 -21.22 8.93
CA HIS A 165 2.96 -22.55 8.32
C HIS A 165 3.47 -22.65 6.88
N MET A 166 4.28 -21.69 6.44
CA MET A 166 4.90 -21.65 5.12
C MET A 166 5.44 -23.00 4.64
N GLU A 167 5.07 -23.40 3.43
CA GLU A 167 5.45 -24.67 2.78
C GLU A 167 6.68 -24.51 1.87
N THR A 168 6.93 -23.30 1.30
CA THR A 168 8.14 -23.02 0.51
C THR A 168 9.37 -23.27 1.36
N LYS A 169 10.30 -24.09 0.83
CA LYS A 169 11.52 -24.53 1.50
C LYS A 169 12.77 -24.09 0.75
N ALA A 170 13.82 -23.78 1.48
CA ALA A 170 15.16 -23.57 0.95
C ALA A 170 16.15 -24.48 1.68
N VAL A 171 16.92 -25.27 0.91
CA VAL A 171 17.90 -26.22 1.44
C VAL A 171 19.26 -25.80 0.94
N ARG A 172 20.29 -25.89 1.80
CA ARG A 172 21.66 -25.57 1.41
C ARG A 172 22.15 -26.54 0.34
N GLU A 173 22.73 -25.99 -0.74
CA GLU A 173 23.28 -26.75 -1.84
C GLU A 173 24.47 -26.03 -2.45
N THR A 174 25.61 -26.70 -2.55
CA THR A 174 26.80 -26.17 -3.22
C THR A 174 26.79 -26.56 -4.71
N ARG A 175 26.87 -25.58 -5.61
CA ARG A 175 27.00 -25.79 -7.05
C ARG A 175 28.29 -25.17 -7.59
N ASN A 176 29.10 -25.96 -8.29
CA ASN A 176 30.37 -25.50 -8.87
C ASN A 176 31.32 -24.81 -7.86
N GLY A 177 31.33 -25.29 -6.60
CA GLY A 177 32.14 -24.71 -5.53
C GLY A 177 31.57 -23.44 -4.89
N VAL A 178 30.37 -22.98 -5.29
CA VAL A 178 29.67 -21.84 -4.70
C VAL A 178 28.58 -22.34 -3.76
N GLU A 179 28.62 -21.88 -2.52
CA GLU A 179 27.56 -22.16 -1.56
C GLU A 179 26.30 -21.37 -1.89
N GLY A 180 25.14 -22.00 -1.70
CA GLY A 180 23.87 -21.42 -2.05
C GLY A 180 22.68 -22.20 -1.50
N TRP A 181 21.54 -21.97 -2.10
CA TRP A 181 20.25 -22.50 -1.67
C TRP A 181 19.44 -23.03 -2.84
N LEU A 182 18.90 -24.21 -2.70
CA LEU A 182 17.90 -24.79 -3.60
C LEU A 182 16.50 -24.51 -3.02
N ILE A 183 15.69 -23.78 -3.75
CA ILE A 183 14.39 -23.30 -3.31
C ILE A 183 13.28 -23.98 -4.10
N ASN A 184 12.30 -24.55 -3.38
CA ASN A 184 11.12 -25.18 -3.94
C ASN A 184 9.87 -24.70 -3.18
N GLY A 185 8.81 -24.37 -3.92
CA GLY A 185 7.54 -23.96 -3.36
C GLY A 185 6.72 -23.06 -4.27
N GLU A 186 5.76 -22.37 -3.71
CA GLU A 186 4.82 -21.53 -4.45
C GLU A 186 4.45 -20.29 -3.66
N LYS A 187 4.27 -19.17 -4.35
CA LYS A 187 3.78 -17.90 -3.76
C LYS A 187 2.56 -17.41 -4.50
N MET A 188 1.71 -16.68 -3.77
CA MET A 188 0.47 -16.12 -4.29
C MET A 188 0.36 -14.65 -3.91
N TRP A 189 -0.31 -13.86 -4.73
CA TRP A 189 -0.46 -12.41 -4.53
C TRP A 189 0.88 -11.65 -4.55
N THR A 190 1.82 -12.10 -5.38
CA THR A 190 3.16 -11.50 -5.51
C THR A 190 3.10 -10.26 -6.39
N THR A 191 2.56 -9.18 -5.85
CA THR A 191 2.23 -7.93 -6.56
C THR A 191 3.41 -7.40 -7.37
N GLY A 192 3.15 -7.02 -8.63
CA GLY A 192 4.13 -6.36 -9.49
C GLY A 192 5.14 -7.32 -10.15
N MET A 193 4.94 -8.63 -10.09
CA MET A 193 5.86 -9.62 -10.65
C MET A 193 6.09 -9.47 -12.16
N HIS A 194 5.11 -8.93 -12.91
CA HIS A 194 5.19 -8.72 -14.36
C HIS A 194 6.31 -7.73 -14.77
N THR A 195 6.75 -6.87 -13.87
CA THR A 195 7.83 -5.90 -14.09
C THR A 195 8.98 -6.04 -13.09
N ALA A 196 8.91 -7.01 -12.19
CA ALA A 196 9.91 -7.20 -11.15
C ALA A 196 11.23 -7.76 -11.74
N THR A 197 12.35 -7.21 -11.31
CA THR A 197 13.68 -7.76 -11.57
C THR A 197 14.07 -8.78 -10.51
N HIS A 198 13.54 -8.66 -9.31
CA HIS A 198 13.81 -9.55 -8.17
C HIS A 198 12.54 -9.78 -7.36
N CYS A 199 12.49 -10.94 -6.70
CA CYS A 199 11.48 -11.28 -5.70
C CYS A 199 12.17 -11.39 -4.32
N ALA A 200 11.70 -10.61 -3.34
CA ALA A 200 12.03 -10.84 -1.93
C ALA A 200 11.23 -12.07 -1.47
N LEU A 201 11.80 -13.23 -1.68
CA LEU A 201 11.17 -14.53 -1.48
C LEU A 201 11.43 -15.05 -0.06
N PHE A 202 10.37 -15.38 0.65
CA PHE A 202 10.46 -16.00 1.97
C PHE A 202 10.32 -17.51 1.89
N ALA A 203 11.27 -18.24 2.47
CA ALA A 203 11.30 -19.68 2.47
C ALA A 203 11.74 -20.21 3.84
N ARG A 204 11.25 -21.39 4.22
CA ARG A 204 11.68 -22.07 5.43
C ARG A 204 13.03 -22.74 5.22
N THR A 205 14.01 -22.36 6.03
CA THR A 205 15.38 -22.94 6.03
C THR A 205 15.61 -23.87 7.22
N SER A 206 14.82 -23.74 8.29
CA SER A 206 14.93 -24.60 9.48
C SER A 206 13.64 -24.60 10.30
N GLY A 207 13.61 -25.40 11.37
CA GLY A 207 12.43 -25.53 12.23
C GLY A 207 11.29 -26.32 11.56
N LYS A 208 10.09 -26.21 12.12
CA LYS A 208 8.87 -26.88 11.63
C LYS A 208 7.76 -25.87 11.30
N ALA A 209 6.71 -26.35 10.65
CA ALA A 209 5.50 -25.57 10.44
C ALA A 209 4.95 -25.03 11.76
N GLY A 210 4.56 -23.76 11.79
CA GLY A 210 4.13 -23.04 12.98
C GLY A 210 5.24 -22.28 13.71
N ASP A 211 6.51 -22.59 13.46
CA ASP A 211 7.62 -21.85 14.07
C ASP A 211 7.78 -20.49 13.40
N ALA A 212 7.80 -19.41 14.16
CA ALA A 212 8.04 -18.06 13.69
C ALA A 212 9.52 -17.83 13.29
N LEU A 213 10.42 -18.61 13.83
CA LEU A 213 11.83 -18.64 13.45
C LEU A 213 12.07 -19.71 12.38
N GLY A 214 13.20 -19.62 11.67
CA GLY A 214 13.56 -20.57 10.63
C GLY A 214 13.01 -20.23 9.24
N ILE A 215 12.42 -19.05 9.07
CA ILE A 215 12.07 -18.49 7.75
C ILE A 215 13.14 -17.47 7.37
N THR A 216 13.65 -17.58 6.16
CA THR A 216 14.71 -16.72 5.60
C THR A 216 14.17 -15.98 4.37
N CYS A 217 14.63 -14.77 4.14
CA CYS A 217 14.33 -14.01 2.93
C CYS A 217 15.49 -14.04 1.96
N PHE A 218 15.19 -14.12 0.65
CA PHE A 218 16.16 -14.13 -0.44
C PHE A 218 15.76 -13.12 -1.52
N LEU A 219 16.70 -12.37 -2.06
CA LEU A 219 16.49 -11.50 -3.23
C LEU A 219 16.74 -12.33 -4.50
N VAL A 220 15.73 -13.05 -4.93
CA VAL A 220 15.79 -13.96 -6.07
C VAL A 220 15.57 -13.18 -7.37
N PRO A 221 16.54 -13.20 -8.34
CA PRO A 221 16.29 -12.64 -9.66
C PRO A 221 15.11 -13.36 -10.33
N THR A 222 14.20 -12.62 -10.93
CA THR A 222 12.97 -13.20 -11.53
C THR A 222 13.26 -14.05 -12.76
N GLU A 223 14.41 -13.85 -13.40
CA GLU A 223 14.89 -14.63 -14.55
C GLU A 223 15.62 -15.93 -14.15
N THR A 224 15.76 -16.23 -12.85
CA THR A 224 16.42 -17.46 -12.40
C THR A 224 15.66 -18.67 -12.91
N PRO A 225 16.36 -19.66 -13.53
CA PRO A 225 15.71 -20.89 -13.98
C PRO A 225 14.88 -21.55 -12.87
N GLY A 226 13.66 -21.94 -13.18
CA GLY A 226 12.72 -22.53 -12.23
C GLY A 226 11.75 -21.53 -11.61
N VAL A 227 11.95 -20.21 -11.78
CA VAL A 227 10.95 -19.19 -11.42
C VAL A 227 9.93 -19.08 -12.56
N LYS A 228 8.64 -19.26 -12.26
CA LYS A 228 7.60 -19.21 -13.27
C LYS A 228 6.34 -18.54 -12.71
N VAL A 229 5.85 -17.53 -13.44
CA VAL A 229 4.50 -17.01 -13.22
C VAL A 229 3.50 -18.01 -13.81
N GLU A 230 2.64 -18.58 -12.96
CA GLU A 230 1.66 -19.57 -13.38
C GLU A 230 0.39 -18.90 -13.94
N GLU A 231 -0.11 -17.90 -13.24
CA GLU A 231 -1.27 -17.12 -13.66
C GLU A 231 -1.33 -15.78 -12.94
N TYR A 232 -1.97 -14.79 -13.55
CA TYR A 232 -2.35 -13.54 -12.92
C TYR A 232 -3.79 -13.62 -12.43
N MET A 233 -4.01 -13.31 -11.15
CA MET A 233 -5.30 -13.45 -10.51
C MET A 233 -6.22 -12.29 -10.87
N TRP A 234 -7.39 -12.59 -11.42
CA TRP A 234 -8.41 -11.58 -11.73
C TRP A 234 -9.06 -11.08 -10.44
N THR A 235 -8.75 -9.84 -10.08
CA THR A 235 -9.28 -9.18 -8.88
C THR A 235 -10.36 -8.16 -9.23
N PHE A 236 -11.00 -7.58 -8.23
CA PHE A 236 -11.89 -6.43 -8.42
C PHE A 236 -11.17 -5.21 -8.99
N ASN A 237 -9.89 -5.08 -8.68
CA ASN A 237 -9.07 -3.92 -9.04
C ASN A 237 -8.27 -4.24 -10.30
N MET A 238 -8.86 -3.96 -11.45
CA MET A 238 -8.20 -4.11 -12.75
C MET A 238 -7.48 -2.81 -13.14
N PRO A 239 -6.29 -2.86 -13.76
CA PRO A 239 -5.58 -4.08 -14.15
C PRO A 239 -5.07 -4.85 -12.94
N THR A 240 -4.81 -6.14 -13.13
CA THR A 240 -4.28 -7.01 -12.08
C THR A 240 -2.80 -7.32 -12.30
N ASP A 241 -2.04 -7.27 -11.20
CA ASP A 241 -0.61 -7.55 -11.17
C ASP A 241 -0.25 -8.54 -10.06
N HIS A 242 -1.24 -9.30 -9.59
CA HIS A 242 -1.15 -10.22 -8.44
C HIS A 242 -1.10 -11.68 -8.90
N PRO A 243 0.09 -12.24 -9.24
CA PRO A 243 0.18 -13.60 -9.72
C PRO A 243 0.28 -14.65 -8.62
N ARG A 244 0.09 -15.90 -9.07
CA ARG A 244 0.62 -17.12 -8.49
C ARG A 244 1.95 -17.43 -9.17
N VAL A 245 3.00 -17.70 -8.39
CA VAL A 245 4.38 -17.90 -8.85
C VAL A 245 4.91 -19.19 -8.25
N SER A 246 5.39 -20.11 -9.10
CA SER A 246 6.07 -21.33 -8.69
C SER A 246 7.58 -21.17 -8.72
N PHE A 247 8.24 -21.88 -7.82
CA PHE A 247 9.70 -21.98 -7.69
C PHE A 247 10.04 -23.47 -7.69
N THR A 248 10.63 -23.94 -8.78
CA THR A 248 10.97 -25.36 -8.96
C THR A 248 12.46 -25.48 -9.19
N ASP A 249 13.15 -26.08 -8.22
CA ASP A 249 14.61 -26.27 -8.23
C ASP A 249 15.40 -24.96 -8.49
N VAL A 250 14.87 -23.86 -7.95
CA VAL A 250 15.48 -22.53 -8.06
C VAL A 250 16.73 -22.50 -7.19
N TRP A 251 17.90 -22.49 -7.82
CA TRP A 251 19.16 -22.35 -7.09
C TRP A 251 19.63 -20.90 -7.11
N VAL A 252 20.03 -20.39 -5.94
CA VAL A 252 20.60 -19.05 -5.76
C VAL A 252 21.83 -19.08 -4.87
N PRO A 253 22.86 -18.24 -5.11
CA PRO A 253 24.02 -18.17 -4.24
C PRO A 253 23.68 -17.55 -2.89
N ASP A 254 24.48 -17.85 -1.86
CA ASP A 254 24.27 -17.38 -0.49
C ASP A 254 24.22 -15.84 -0.39
N SER A 255 24.87 -15.13 -1.28
CA SER A 255 24.85 -13.66 -1.38
C SER A 255 23.43 -13.06 -1.66
N THR A 256 22.48 -13.87 -2.13
CA THR A 256 21.08 -13.46 -2.30
C THR A 256 20.29 -13.41 -0.99
N MET A 257 20.81 -14.02 0.08
CA MET A 257 20.16 -13.98 1.39
C MET A 257 19.98 -12.53 1.85
N PHE A 258 18.75 -12.17 2.24
CA PHE A 258 18.39 -10.85 2.66
C PHE A 258 18.12 -10.83 4.18
N GLY A 259 18.95 -10.11 4.91
CA GLY A 259 18.96 -10.11 6.35
C GLY A 259 19.75 -11.30 6.92
N LYS A 260 19.17 -11.99 7.91
CA LYS A 260 19.80 -13.11 8.62
C LYS A 260 19.00 -14.39 8.43
N GLU A 261 19.71 -15.52 8.31
CA GLU A 261 19.10 -16.85 8.27
C GLU A 261 18.13 -17.06 9.44
N GLY A 262 16.93 -17.58 9.16
CA GLY A 262 15.89 -17.85 10.11
C GLY A 262 15.18 -16.62 10.70
N ARG A 263 15.47 -15.39 10.21
CA ARG A 263 14.91 -14.13 10.71
C ARG A 263 14.09 -13.34 9.66
N GLY A 264 13.54 -14.01 8.68
CA GLY A 264 12.77 -13.39 7.61
C GLY A 264 11.45 -12.76 8.08
N LEU A 265 10.71 -13.35 9.01
CA LEU A 265 9.45 -12.76 9.48
C LEU A 265 9.62 -11.40 10.19
N PRO A 266 10.59 -11.19 11.10
CA PRO A 266 10.88 -9.85 11.62
C PRO A 266 11.23 -8.83 10.52
N LEU A 267 11.97 -9.25 9.50
CA LEU A 267 12.26 -8.41 8.33
C LEU A 267 10.98 -8.06 7.58
N ALA A 268 10.11 -9.04 7.31
CA ALA A 268 8.82 -8.81 6.66
C ALA A 268 7.92 -7.81 7.41
N GLN A 269 8.01 -7.78 8.73
CA GLN A 269 7.18 -6.91 9.57
C GLN A 269 7.73 -5.49 9.73
N SER A 270 8.99 -5.24 9.35
CA SER A 270 9.66 -3.97 9.62
C SER A 270 8.95 -2.76 8.98
N PHE A 271 8.37 -2.90 7.80
CA PHE A 271 7.66 -1.82 7.10
C PHE A 271 6.14 -1.77 7.36
N VAL A 272 5.57 -2.83 7.95
CA VAL A 272 4.10 -3.00 8.02
C VAL A 272 3.43 -1.88 8.79
N HIS A 273 4.03 -1.38 9.87
CA HIS A 273 3.40 -0.33 10.69
C HIS A 273 3.35 1.02 9.96
N GLU A 274 4.44 1.41 9.31
CA GLU A 274 4.46 2.63 8.49
C GLU A 274 3.47 2.53 7.33
N ASN A 275 3.43 1.37 6.67
CA ASN A 275 2.52 1.17 5.55
C ASN A 275 1.06 1.21 6.00
N ARG A 276 0.72 0.57 7.11
CA ARG A 276 -0.64 0.59 7.67
C ARG A 276 -1.13 1.98 8.05
N ILE A 277 -0.29 2.81 8.68
CA ILE A 277 -0.71 4.16 9.06
C ILE A 277 -0.89 5.07 7.84
N ARG A 278 -0.03 4.94 6.82
CA ARG A 278 -0.13 5.65 5.54
C ARG A 278 -1.38 5.21 4.75
N GLN A 279 -1.65 3.92 4.71
CA GLN A 279 -2.84 3.34 4.09
C GLN A 279 -4.13 3.80 4.80
N ALA A 280 -4.14 3.81 6.14
CA ALA A 280 -5.25 4.32 6.94
C ALA A 280 -5.57 5.78 6.60
N ALA A 281 -4.54 6.62 6.45
CA ALA A 281 -4.71 8.01 6.09
C ALA A 281 -5.25 8.19 4.66
N SER A 282 -4.80 7.39 3.69
CA SER A 282 -5.36 7.38 2.34
C SER A 282 -6.83 6.95 2.32
N SER A 283 -7.17 5.91 3.07
CA SER A 283 -8.56 5.42 3.20
C SER A 283 -9.46 6.46 3.85
N LEU A 284 -8.98 7.14 4.90
CA LEU A 284 -9.70 8.25 5.54
C LEU A 284 -9.98 9.40 4.57
N GLY A 285 -8.96 9.83 3.82
CA GLY A 285 -9.12 10.91 2.83
C GLY A 285 -10.12 10.54 1.72
N ALA A 286 -10.09 9.29 1.25
CA ALA A 286 -11.05 8.79 0.26
C ALA A 286 -12.48 8.70 0.84
N ALA A 287 -12.65 8.33 2.11
CA ALA A 287 -13.94 8.36 2.79
C ALA A 287 -14.48 9.80 2.88
N GLN A 288 -13.64 10.75 3.28
CA GLN A 288 -13.99 12.17 3.33
C GLN A 288 -14.38 12.71 1.94
N PHE A 289 -13.65 12.33 0.89
CA PHE A 289 -14.04 12.68 -0.49
C PHE A 289 -15.46 12.18 -0.82
N CYS A 290 -15.77 10.92 -0.52
CA CYS A 290 -17.10 10.35 -0.75
C CYS A 290 -18.20 11.12 0.00
N VAL A 291 -17.95 11.51 1.25
CA VAL A 291 -18.88 12.32 2.06
C VAL A 291 -19.07 13.70 1.42
N ASN A 292 -17.99 14.38 1.06
CA ASN A 292 -18.04 15.73 0.47
C ASN A 292 -18.80 15.75 -0.85
N GLU A 293 -18.52 14.81 -1.76
CA GLU A 293 -19.23 14.68 -3.04
C GLU A 293 -20.72 14.35 -2.83
N SER A 294 -21.05 13.53 -1.82
CA SER A 294 -22.44 13.22 -1.48
C SER A 294 -23.20 14.45 -0.98
N VAL A 295 -22.59 15.26 -0.11
CA VAL A 295 -23.17 16.51 0.38
C VAL A 295 -23.38 17.48 -0.77
N LYS A 296 -22.39 17.65 -1.64
CA LYS A 296 -22.46 18.51 -2.82
C LYS A 296 -23.63 18.10 -3.71
N TYR A 297 -23.68 16.83 -4.11
CA TYR A 297 -24.75 16.31 -4.95
C TYR A 297 -26.13 16.48 -4.32
N ALA A 298 -26.28 16.19 -3.01
CA ALA A 298 -27.54 16.31 -2.29
C ALA A 298 -28.07 17.75 -2.26
N ARG A 299 -27.20 18.76 -2.26
CA ARG A 299 -27.58 20.19 -2.34
C ARG A 299 -27.99 20.63 -3.76
N GLU A 300 -27.40 20.02 -4.78
CA GLU A 300 -27.69 20.34 -6.20
C GLU A 300 -28.95 19.61 -6.70
N ARG A 301 -29.15 18.38 -6.29
CA ARG A 301 -30.26 17.51 -6.73
C ARG A 301 -31.58 17.91 -6.10
N LYS A 302 -32.62 18.14 -6.91
CA LYS A 302 -33.95 18.58 -6.44
C LYS A 302 -35.07 17.64 -6.87
N PRO A 303 -35.14 16.40 -6.34
CA PRO A 303 -36.29 15.53 -6.57
C PRO A 303 -37.53 16.12 -5.92
N PHE A 304 -38.68 15.93 -6.56
CA PHE A 304 -39.95 16.49 -6.09
C PHE A 304 -39.92 18.01 -5.80
N GLY A 305 -39.05 18.76 -6.48
CA GLY A 305 -38.94 20.21 -6.39
C GLY A 305 -38.17 20.74 -5.18
N GLN A 306 -37.60 19.89 -4.33
CA GLN A 306 -36.81 20.28 -3.16
C GLN A 306 -35.42 19.64 -3.17
N GLU A 307 -34.43 20.31 -2.56
CA GLU A 307 -33.10 19.77 -2.41
C GLU A 307 -33.15 18.41 -1.68
N LEU A 308 -32.44 17.42 -2.24
CA LEU A 308 -32.29 16.11 -1.61
C LEU A 308 -31.68 16.23 -0.20
N ALA A 309 -30.84 17.23 0.01
CA ALA A 309 -30.20 17.58 1.29
C ALA A 309 -31.19 17.89 2.42
N ARG A 310 -32.47 18.20 2.13
CA ARG A 310 -33.47 18.44 3.17
C ARG A 310 -34.01 17.16 3.81
N ASN A 311 -33.69 16.00 3.26
CA ASN A 311 -34.15 14.71 3.75
C ASN A 311 -33.24 14.18 4.85
N GLN A 312 -33.77 13.94 6.04
CA GLN A 312 -33.01 13.40 7.18
C GLN A 312 -32.45 12.01 6.89
N GLY A 313 -33.13 11.18 6.07
CA GLY A 313 -32.61 9.89 5.60
C GLY A 313 -31.34 10.00 4.75
N ILE A 314 -31.05 11.18 4.19
CA ILE A 314 -29.79 11.51 3.51
C ILE A 314 -28.80 12.15 4.49
N GLN A 315 -29.25 13.07 5.33
CA GLN A 315 -28.39 13.81 6.25
C GLN A 315 -27.74 12.91 7.31
N PHE A 316 -28.54 12.12 8.02
CA PHE A 316 -28.05 11.38 9.20
C PHE A 316 -26.94 10.37 8.87
N PRO A 317 -27.04 9.53 7.84
CA PRO A 317 -25.91 8.66 7.48
C PRO A 317 -24.64 9.43 7.09
N LEU A 318 -24.77 10.60 6.44
CA LEU A 318 -23.61 11.42 6.09
C LEU A 318 -23.00 12.12 7.32
N VAL A 319 -23.82 12.52 8.31
CA VAL A 319 -23.36 13.06 9.59
C VAL A 319 -22.56 11.99 10.36
N GLU A 320 -23.04 10.75 10.40
CA GLU A 320 -22.35 9.64 11.05
C GLU A 320 -20.97 9.39 10.41
N LEU A 321 -20.93 9.31 9.09
CA LEU A 321 -19.66 9.12 8.35
C LEU A 321 -18.69 10.29 8.56
N ALA A 322 -19.17 11.54 8.51
CA ALA A 322 -18.36 12.73 8.78
C ALA A 322 -17.79 12.73 10.20
N THR A 323 -18.61 12.35 11.20
CA THR A 323 -18.18 12.22 12.60
C THR A 323 -17.10 11.16 12.75
N GLN A 324 -17.25 10.00 12.11
CA GLN A 324 -16.24 8.94 12.11
C GLN A 324 -14.94 9.38 11.42
N CYS A 325 -15.03 10.16 10.32
CA CYS A 325 -13.85 10.74 9.68
C CYS A 325 -13.08 11.64 10.66
N GLU A 326 -13.75 12.50 11.41
CA GLU A 326 -13.09 13.38 12.40
C GLU A 326 -12.43 12.58 13.54
N MET A 327 -13.16 11.64 14.15
CA MET A 327 -12.59 10.77 15.20
C MET A 327 -11.37 10.02 14.71
N LEU A 328 -11.44 9.43 13.52
CA LEU A 328 -10.38 8.62 12.96
C LEU A 328 -9.17 9.47 12.55
N ARG A 329 -9.39 10.68 12.04
CA ARG A 329 -8.31 11.64 11.72
C ARG A 329 -7.47 11.96 12.93
N LEU A 330 -8.12 12.21 14.07
CA LEU A 330 -7.44 12.46 15.33
C LEU A 330 -6.66 11.22 15.80
N LEU A 331 -7.25 10.04 15.72
CA LEU A 331 -6.57 8.79 16.10
C LEU A 331 -5.34 8.52 15.23
N ILE A 332 -5.46 8.67 13.90
CA ILE A 332 -4.35 8.47 12.97
C ILE A 332 -3.22 9.45 13.24
N ARG A 333 -3.52 10.75 13.34
CA ARG A 333 -2.50 11.79 13.58
C ARG A 333 -1.80 11.60 14.92
N LYS A 334 -2.55 11.29 15.99
CA LYS A 334 -1.98 10.97 17.30
C LYS A 334 -1.06 9.77 17.22
N THR A 335 -1.52 8.67 16.62
CA THR A 335 -0.72 7.44 16.50
C THR A 335 0.54 7.66 15.66
N ALA A 336 0.42 8.36 14.53
CA ALA A 336 1.55 8.70 13.67
C ALA A 336 2.59 9.58 14.39
N TRP A 337 2.12 10.57 15.17
CA TRP A 337 2.99 11.39 16.00
C TRP A 337 3.71 10.56 17.08
N GLU A 338 3.00 9.66 17.77
CA GLU A 338 3.61 8.76 18.76
C GLU A 338 4.64 7.83 18.13
N MET A 339 4.39 7.33 16.91
CA MET A 339 5.37 6.53 16.15
C MET A 339 6.66 7.31 15.89
N ASP A 340 6.56 8.60 15.59
CA ASP A 340 7.73 9.45 15.32
C ASP A 340 8.56 9.78 16.58
N GLN A 341 8.01 9.53 17.79
CA GLN A 341 8.71 9.76 19.05
C GLN A 341 9.54 8.56 19.54
N MET A 342 9.55 7.45 18.83
CA MET A 342 10.22 6.25 19.30
C MET A 342 10.90 5.47 18.16
N PRO A 343 11.96 4.70 18.47
CA PRO A 343 12.58 3.81 17.49
C PRO A 343 11.60 2.76 16.97
N HIS A 344 11.75 2.39 15.70
CA HIS A 344 10.89 1.43 15.01
C HIS A 344 10.58 0.13 15.80
N PRO A 345 11.56 -0.55 16.46
CA PRO A 345 11.27 -1.75 17.24
C PRO A 345 10.35 -1.53 18.45
N GLU A 346 10.30 -0.29 18.99
CA GLU A 346 9.41 0.05 20.09
C GLU A 346 7.96 0.28 19.63
N VAL A 347 7.76 0.71 18.36
CA VAL A 347 6.42 0.84 17.77
C VAL A 347 5.69 -0.51 17.78
N GLU A 348 6.36 -1.61 17.37
CA GLU A 348 5.78 -2.95 17.42
C GLU A 348 5.32 -3.32 18.83
N LYS A 349 6.13 -3.03 19.84
CA LYS A 349 5.86 -3.40 21.22
C LYS A 349 4.79 -2.56 21.90
N LYS A 350 4.70 -1.26 21.55
CA LYS A 350 3.92 -0.27 22.31
C LYS A 350 2.70 0.27 21.58
N LEU A 351 2.73 0.32 20.23
CA LEU A 351 1.72 0.99 19.43
C LEU A 351 1.09 0.11 18.35
N SER A 352 1.48 -1.15 18.21
CA SER A 352 0.97 -1.99 17.12
C SER A 352 -0.54 -2.23 17.20
N ASP A 353 -1.15 -2.14 18.39
CA ASP A 353 -2.59 -2.13 18.59
C ASP A 353 -3.23 -0.85 18.02
N LYS A 354 -2.64 0.34 18.28
CA LYS A 354 -3.14 1.63 17.78
C LYS A 354 -3.05 1.72 16.27
N VAL A 355 -1.92 1.30 15.70
CA VAL A 355 -1.74 1.24 14.24
C VAL A 355 -2.78 0.29 13.62
N SER A 356 -3.03 -0.86 14.25
CA SER A 356 -4.08 -1.79 13.79
C SER A 356 -5.48 -1.19 13.89
N MET A 357 -5.82 -0.48 14.98
CA MET A 357 -7.09 0.25 15.11
C MET A 357 -7.28 1.26 13.98
N CYS A 358 -6.25 2.06 13.68
CA CYS A 358 -6.29 3.04 12.59
C CYS A 358 -6.58 2.36 11.24
N ASN A 359 -5.84 1.29 10.93
CA ASN A 359 -5.89 0.68 9.61
C ASN A 359 -7.21 -0.05 9.36
N TYR A 360 -7.62 -1.00 10.23
CA TYR A 360 -8.82 -1.76 9.95
C TYR A 360 -10.08 -0.88 9.96
N TRP A 361 -10.12 0.14 10.85
CA TRP A 361 -11.28 1.03 10.93
C TRP A 361 -11.37 1.96 9.71
N ALA A 362 -10.24 2.53 9.26
CA ALA A 362 -10.21 3.38 8.07
C ALA A 362 -10.69 2.62 6.82
N ASN A 363 -10.27 1.36 6.68
CA ASN A 363 -10.63 0.53 5.53
C ASN A 363 -12.11 0.11 5.55
N ARG A 364 -12.72 -0.05 6.73
CA ARG A 364 -14.17 -0.21 6.85
C ARG A 364 -14.90 1.06 6.48
N LEU A 365 -14.49 2.18 7.06
CA LEU A 365 -15.13 3.49 6.87
C LEU A 365 -15.16 3.90 5.39
N VAL A 366 -14.08 3.73 4.65
CA VAL A 366 -14.05 4.11 3.23
C VAL A 366 -14.97 3.22 2.37
N CYS A 367 -15.08 1.94 2.68
CA CYS A 367 -16.02 1.05 1.98
C CYS A 367 -17.48 1.49 2.25
N GLU A 368 -17.81 1.82 3.49
CA GLU A 368 -19.13 2.31 3.87
C GLU A 368 -19.43 3.68 3.24
N ALA A 369 -18.46 4.60 3.24
CA ALA A 369 -18.60 5.92 2.65
C ALA A 369 -18.79 5.85 1.12
N ALA A 370 -18.06 4.96 0.44
CA ALA A 370 -18.21 4.76 -1.00
C ALA A 370 -19.57 4.14 -1.37
N ASP A 371 -20.04 3.13 -0.60
CA ASP A 371 -21.37 2.56 -0.76
C ASP A 371 -22.46 3.62 -0.55
N ARG A 372 -22.34 4.42 0.51
CA ARG A 372 -23.27 5.51 0.78
C ARG A 372 -23.26 6.57 -0.31
N ALA A 373 -22.10 6.90 -0.86
CA ALA A 373 -21.99 7.85 -1.97
C ALA A 373 -22.70 7.33 -3.22
N MET A 374 -22.55 6.04 -3.57
CA MET A 374 -23.32 5.42 -4.66
C MET A 374 -24.82 5.55 -4.41
N GLN A 375 -25.27 5.26 -3.20
CA GLN A 375 -26.70 5.33 -2.82
C GLN A 375 -27.25 6.75 -2.93
N VAL A 376 -26.54 7.76 -2.42
CA VAL A 376 -26.97 9.18 -2.45
C VAL A 376 -27.08 9.68 -3.90
N HIS A 377 -26.15 9.28 -4.76
CA HIS A 377 -26.15 9.68 -6.16
C HIS A 377 -27.18 8.91 -7.02
N GLY A 378 -27.73 7.79 -6.52
CA GLY A 378 -28.70 6.96 -7.26
C GLY A 378 -28.09 6.35 -8.54
N GLY A 379 -28.83 6.32 -9.63
CA GLY A 379 -28.39 5.68 -10.87
C GLY A 379 -27.04 6.16 -11.40
N ILE A 380 -26.74 7.47 -11.29
CA ILE A 380 -25.42 7.99 -11.71
C ILE A 380 -24.30 7.53 -10.77
N GLY A 381 -24.60 7.31 -9.48
CA GLY A 381 -23.65 6.78 -8.51
C GLY A 381 -23.30 5.30 -8.75
N TYR A 382 -24.24 4.53 -9.28
CA TYR A 382 -24.01 3.13 -9.68
C TYR A 382 -23.24 3.00 -11.00
N SER A 383 -23.18 4.08 -11.78
CA SER A 383 -22.49 4.09 -13.06
C SER A 383 -21.00 4.43 -12.93
N ARG A 384 -20.20 4.02 -13.92
CA ARG A 384 -18.78 4.38 -14.03
C ARG A 384 -18.52 5.83 -14.46
N HIS A 385 -19.55 6.69 -14.48
CA HIS A 385 -19.40 8.15 -14.59
C HIS A 385 -19.02 8.82 -13.27
N LYS A 386 -19.10 8.08 -12.15
CA LYS A 386 -18.64 8.49 -10.82
C LYS A 386 -17.60 7.51 -10.32
N PRO A 387 -16.66 7.96 -9.47
CA PRO A 387 -15.52 7.13 -9.05
C PRO A 387 -15.82 6.17 -7.89
N PHE A 388 -17.05 6.17 -7.35
CA PHE A 388 -17.34 5.52 -6.07
C PHE A 388 -17.19 4.00 -6.09
N GLU A 389 -17.58 3.35 -7.20
CA GLU A 389 -17.40 1.90 -7.34
C GLU A 389 -15.92 1.53 -7.43
N HIS A 390 -15.10 2.36 -8.08
CA HIS A 390 -13.65 2.18 -8.14
C HIS A 390 -13.01 2.38 -6.77
N ILE A 391 -13.40 3.42 -6.02
CA ILE A 391 -12.98 3.65 -4.64
C ILE A 391 -13.33 2.45 -3.76
N TYR A 392 -14.57 1.94 -3.86
CA TYR A 392 -15.01 0.76 -3.13
C TYR A 392 -14.16 -0.48 -3.47
N ARG A 393 -14.03 -0.82 -4.74
CA ARG A 393 -13.25 -1.98 -5.21
C ARG A 393 -11.81 -1.92 -4.75
N HIS A 394 -11.19 -0.76 -4.87
CA HIS A 394 -9.81 -0.56 -4.47
C HIS A 394 -9.62 -0.75 -2.95
N HIS A 395 -10.37 -0.01 -2.14
CA HIS A 395 -10.19 -0.04 -0.68
C HIS A 395 -10.74 -1.32 -0.04
N ARG A 396 -11.63 -2.06 -0.72
CA ARG A 396 -12.13 -3.35 -0.22
C ARG A 396 -11.01 -4.36 -0.02
N ARG A 397 -9.96 -4.33 -0.85
CA ARG A 397 -8.78 -5.19 -0.69
C ARG A 397 -8.03 -4.90 0.61
N TYR A 398 -7.95 -3.66 1.06
CA TYR A 398 -7.22 -3.27 2.26
C TYR A 398 -7.81 -3.82 3.57
N ARG A 399 -9.03 -4.31 3.53
CA ARG A 399 -9.62 -5.10 4.63
C ARG A 399 -9.06 -6.53 4.69
N ILE A 400 -8.27 -6.94 3.69
CA ILE A 400 -7.73 -8.29 3.52
C ILE A 400 -6.20 -8.27 3.56
N THR A 401 -5.57 -7.34 2.84
CA THR A 401 -4.11 -7.27 2.67
C THR A 401 -3.40 -6.77 3.92
N GLU A 402 -2.11 -7.08 4.05
CA GLU A 402 -1.23 -6.68 5.16
C GLU A 402 -1.76 -7.12 6.55
N GLY A 403 -2.38 -8.28 6.58
CA GLY A 403 -3.13 -8.81 7.71
C GLY A 403 -4.59 -8.36 7.66
N SER A 404 -5.49 -9.33 7.50
CA SER A 404 -6.92 -9.05 7.46
C SER A 404 -7.40 -8.26 8.66
N GLU A 405 -8.57 -7.62 8.56
CA GLU A 405 -9.13 -6.87 9.69
C GLU A 405 -9.28 -7.72 10.95
N GLU A 406 -9.53 -9.04 10.83
CA GLU A 406 -9.61 -9.96 11.95
C GLU A 406 -8.23 -10.19 12.60
N ILE A 407 -7.17 -10.31 11.80
CA ILE A 407 -5.79 -10.38 12.30
C ILE A 407 -5.39 -9.10 13.02
N GLN A 408 -5.79 -7.95 12.48
CA GLN A 408 -5.53 -6.67 13.13
C GLN A 408 -6.33 -6.52 14.43
N MET A 409 -7.62 -6.91 14.45
CA MET A 409 -8.43 -6.95 15.67
C MET A 409 -7.89 -7.94 16.70
N ARG A 410 -7.35 -9.10 16.26
CA ARG A 410 -6.64 -10.04 17.16
C ARG A 410 -5.42 -9.39 17.82
N LYS A 411 -4.66 -8.54 17.09
CA LYS A 411 -3.57 -7.76 17.68
C LYS A 411 -4.10 -6.80 18.75
N VAL A 412 -5.15 -6.05 18.46
CA VAL A 412 -5.80 -5.14 19.41
C VAL A 412 -6.30 -5.89 20.65
N ALA A 413 -6.96 -7.04 20.47
CA ALA A 413 -7.42 -7.87 21.56
C ALA A 413 -6.25 -8.37 22.43
N GLY A 414 -5.12 -8.76 21.80
CA GLY A 414 -3.92 -9.16 22.55
C GLY A 414 -3.40 -8.10 23.51
N PHE A 415 -3.45 -6.82 23.11
CA PHE A 415 -3.10 -5.69 23.98
C PHE A 415 -4.18 -5.42 25.03
N LEU A 416 -5.44 -5.38 24.61
CA LEU A 416 -6.58 -5.08 25.50
C LEU A 416 -6.72 -6.08 26.64
N PHE A 417 -6.52 -7.36 26.35
CA PHE A 417 -6.66 -8.44 27.33
C PHE A 417 -5.32 -8.83 27.99
N GLY A 418 -4.23 -8.08 27.76
CA GLY A 418 -2.95 -8.30 28.41
C GLY A 418 -2.17 -9.53 27.94
N TYR A 419 -2.48 -10.06 26.76
CA TYR A 419 -1.70 -11.18 26.18
C TYR A 419 -0.47 -10.69 25.40
N MET A 420 -0.46 -9.43 25.01
CA MET A 420 0.59 -8.76 24.26
C MET A 420 0.82 -7.34 24.77
N GLY A 421 1.93 -6.71 24.34
CA GLY A 421 2.23 -5.32 24.65
C GLY A 421 2.91 -5.11 26.01
N PRO A 422 3.01 -3.84 26.44
CA PRO A 422 3.74 -3.46 27.66
C PRO A 422 3.08 -3.97 28.95
N ASN A 423 1.77 -4.23 28.90
CA ASN A 423 0.99 -4.69 30.07
C ASN A 423 0.71 -6.21 30.03
N LYS A 424 1.60 -6.97 29.40
CA LYS A 424 1.47 -8.42 29.34
C LYS A 424 1.60 -9.02 30.75
N PHE A 425 0.60 -9.80 31.16
CA PHE A 425 0.57 -10.59 32.42
C PHE A 425 1.37 -11.88 32.29
#